data_0a542754ef651402e59c1ca131cdffde
#
_entry.id   0a542754ef651402e59c1ca131cdffde
#
_cell.length_a   1.000
_cell.length_b   1.000
_cell.length_c   1.000
_cell.angle_alpha   90.00
_cell.angle_beta   90.00
_cell.angle_gamma   90.00
#
_symmetry.space_group_name_H-M   'P 1'
#
loop_
_entity.id
_entity.type
_entity.pdbx_description
1 polymer ?
#
loop_
_entity_poly.entity_id
_entity_poly.type
_entity_poly.pdbx_seq_one_letter_code
_entity_poly.pdbx_strand_id
1 'polypeptide(L)'
;MATMITNNKIDTSAIGKESVASTEQDHDHSKGELVNASGHVQELDRQFNLVSLAGAGLVTGNVWPALGGSILVAIFNGGPPGVLYEFITVSVFYWIVAASIAELASAIPSSAGVYHWASVTPGRKWGRVNGFFGGYWNWLAWIFGCASMSFIFANTVVQMYGVTHADFVAKQWHVFVVYLIVTWLACFVVCCFNRAMPYMTQ
;
A
#
# COMPACT_ATOMS: atom_id res chain seq x y z
N MET A 1 13.03 82.97 19.21
CA MET A 1 12.05 81.95 18.98
C MET A 1 12.83 80.80 18.31
N ALA A 2 13.33 79.88 19.10
CA ALA A 2 14.27 78.84 18.64
C ALA A 2 13.49 77.52 18.54
N THR A 3 13.48 77.01 17.34
CA THR A 3 12.81 75.74 17.01
C THR A 3 13.71 74.58 17.41
N MET A 4 13.26 73.76 18.35
CA MET A 4 13.86 72.47 18.72
C MET A 4 13.75 71.50 17.55
N ILE A 5 14.89 71.06 17.01
CA ILE A 5 14.99 69.90 16.13
C ILE A 5 15.32 68.70 17.01
N THR A 6 14.31 67.86 17.30
CA THR A 6 14.50 66.55 17.95
C THR A 6 15.12 65.59 16.97
N ASN A 7 16.35 65.22 17.21
CA ASN A 7 17.12 64.25 16.45
C ASN A 7 16.60 62.83 16.83
N ASN A 8 15.65 62.31 16.06
CA ASN A 8 15.16 60.95 16.21
C ASN A 8 16.16 59.98 15.54
N LYS A 9 17.04 59.44 16.37
CA LYS A 9 17.98 58.38 15.97
C LYS A 9 17.19 57.11 15.70
N ILE A 10 16.84 56.87 14.46
CA ILE A 10 16.20 55.63 14.02
C ILE A 10 17.16 54.48 14.34
N ASP A 11 16.78 53.61 15.25
CA ASP A 11 17.55 52.47 15.70
C ASP A 11 17.56 51.39 14.62
N THR A 12 18.55 51.49 13.71
CA THR A 12 18.76 50.60 12.59
C THR A 12 18.98 49.13 13.00
N SER A 13 19.28 48.89 14.29
CA SER A 13 19.47 47.55 14.84
C SER A 13 18.13 46.81 15.09
N ALA A 14 17.07 47.56 15.36
CA ALA A 14 15.72 47.00 15.56
C ALA A 14 15.10 46.59 14.21
N ILE A 15 15.25 47.43 13.18
CA ILE A 15 14.76 47.14 11.81
C ILE A 15 15.45 45.93 11.22
N GLY A 16 16.75 45.75 11.46
CA GLY A 16 17.51 44.57 11.02
C GLY A 16 17.03 43.25 11.67
N LYS A 17 16.66 43.31 12.96
CA LYS A 17 16.16 42.13 13.70
C LYS A 17 14.75 41.75 13.29
N GLU A 18 13.86 42.73 13.07
CA GLU A 18 12.50 42.46 12.56
C GLU A 18 12.51 41.92 11.12
N SER A 19 13.37 42.44 10.27
CA SER A 19 13.55 41.97 8.89
C SER A 19 14.10 40.52 8.84
N VAL A 20 15.04 40.16 9.72
CA VAL A 20 15.58 38.79 9.79
C VAL A 20 14.55 37.84 10.37
N ALA A 21 13.81 38.24 11.41
CA ALA A 21 12.76 37.42 12.02
C ALA A 21 11.59 37.20 11.06
N SER A 22 11.19 38.20 10.28
CA SER A 22 10.15 38.03 9.26
C SER A 22 10.63 37.16 8.09
N THR A 23 11.91 37.20 7.72
CA THR A 23 12.48 36.34 6.69
C THR A 23 12.62 34.90 7.18
N GLU A 24 12.95 34.68 8.44
CA GLU A 24 12.97 33.33 9.04
C GLU A 24 11.55 32.75 9.21
N GLN A 25 10.56 33.54 9.57
CA GLN A 25 9.16 33.11 9.62
C GLN A 25 8.60 32.82 8.20
N ASP A 26 8.91 33.62 7.22
CA ASP A 26 8.53 33.35 5.83
C ASP A 26 9.25 32.10 5.25
N HIS A 27 10.50 31.84 5.66
CA HIS A 27 11.20 30.60 5.31
C HIS A 27 10.66 29.36 6.01
N ASP A 28 10.08 29.47 7.20
CA ASP A 28 9.44 28.34 7.90
C ASP A 28 8.02 28.10 7.37
N HIS A 29 7.29 29.13 6.98
CA HIS A 29 6.01 28.99 6.27
C HIS A 29 6.18 28.57 4.80
N SER A 30 7.31 28.83 4.15
CA SER A 30 7.61 28.37 2.79
C SER A 30 8.17 26.95 2.74
N LYS A 31 8.38 26.27 3.86
CA LYS A 31 8.51 24.79 3.94
C LYS A 31 7.16 24.12 3.66
N GLY A 32 6.43 24.80 2.78
CA GLY A 32 5.58 24.26 1.78
C GLY A 32 4.55 23.30 2.34
N GLU A 33 3.39 23.79 2.62
CA GLU A 33 2.17 23.04 2.34
C GLU A 33 2.31 22.45 0.92
N LEU A 34 2.93 21.27 0.82
CA LEU A 34 3.03 20.54 -0.43
C LEU A 34 1.61 20.15 -0.83
N VAL A 35 1.01 20.98 -1.66
CA VAL A 35 -0.31 20.70 -2.22
C VAL A 35 -0.14 19.64 -3.29
N ASN A 36 -0.76 18.50 -3.10
CA ASN A 36 -0.77 17.40 -4.07
C ASN A 36 -1.48 17.83 -5.36
N ALA A 37 -1.24 17.13 -6.47
CA ALA A 37 -1.91 17.37 -7.74
C ALA A 37 -3.46 17.32 -7.64
N SER A 38 -4.01 16.75 -6.57
CA SER A 38 -5.44 16.73 -6.22
C SER A 38 -5.92 17.96 -5.44
N GLY A 39 -5.04 18.92 -5.13
CA GLY A 39 -5.37 20.15 -4.39
C GLY A 39 -5.50 20.00 -2.87
N HIS A 40 -5.12 18.85 -2.32
CA HIS A 40 -5.09 18.59 -0.87
C HIS A 40 -3.70 18.80 -0.30
N VAL A 41 -3.66 19.36 0.92
CA VAL A 41 -2.42 19.48 1.71
C VAL A 41 -1.93 18.09 2.06
N GLN A 42 -0.63 17.87 1.96
CA GLN A 42 -0.02 16.59 2.29
C GLN A 42 0.10 16.43 3.81
N GLU A 43 -0.86 15.75 4.42
CA GLU A 43 -0.90 15.46 5.86
C GLU A 43 -0.15 14.18 6.26
N LEU A 44 0.32 13.40 5.28
CA LEU A 44 0.98 12.12 5.54
C LEU A 44 2.45 12.32 5.86
N ASP A 45 2.83 12.01 7.09
CA ASP A 45 4.23 11.94 7.52
C ASP A 45 4.96 10.80 6.80
N ARG A 46 6.11 11.10 6.22
CA ARG A 46 6.98 10.11 5.58
C ARG A 46 7.76 9.31 6.63
N GLN A 47 7.13 8.31 7.22
CA GLN A 47 7.73 7.49 8.27
C GLN A 47 8.49 6.26 7.73
N PHE A 48 8.26 5.87 6.48
CA PHE A 48 8.87 4.68 5.89
C PHE A 48 10.13 5.01 5.08
N ASN A 49 11.21 4.31 5.40
CA ASN A 49 12.42 4.32 4.57
C ASN A 49 12.20 3.44 3.32
N LEU A 50 12.97 3.66 2.26
CA LEU A 50 12.83 2.92 0.98
C LEU A 50 12.89 1.39 1.19
N VAL A 51 13.78 0.92 2.04
CA VAL A 51 13.94 -0.51 2.35
C VAL A 51 12.73 -1.06 3.11
N SER A 52 12.22 -0.29 4.08
CA SER A 52 11.03 -0.66 4.85
C SER A 52 9.78 -0.71 3.96
N LEU A 53 9.63 0.24 3.04
CA LEU A 53 8.53 0.26 2.08
C LEU A 53 8.59 -0.94 1.10
N ALA A 54 9.79 -1.26 0.59
CA ALA A 54 10.00 -2.43 -0.25
C ALA A 54 9.71 -3.73 0.50
N GLY A 55 10.14 -3.85 1.76
CA GLY A 55 9.84 -4.98 2.64
C GLY A 55 8.34 -5.15 2.88
N ALA A 56 7.62 -4.08 3.18
CA ALA A 56 6.17 -4.09 3.34
C ALA A 56 5.45 -4.55 2.06
N GLY A 57 5.92 -4.11 0.88
CA GLY A 57 5.39 -4.55 -0.41
C GLY A 57 5.59 -6.04 -0.66
N LEU A 58 6.75 -6.59 -0.32
CA LEU A 58 7.04 -8.02 -0.44
C LEU A 58 6.15 -8.87 0.47
N VAL A 59 5.95 -8.44 1.73
CA VAL A 59 5.09 -9.15 2.69
C VAL A 59 3.62 -9.13 2.26
N THR A 60 3.15 -7.98 1.79
CA THR A 60 1.75 -7.82 1.33
C THR A 60 1.46 -8.70 0.10
N GLY A 61 2.46 -8.98 -0.73
CA GLY A 61 2.30 -9.80 -1.94
C GLY A 61 2.03 -11.28 -1.67
N ASN A 62 2.24 -11.79 -0.45
CA ASN A 62 2.00 -13.20 -0.06
C ASN A 62 2.53 -14.23 -1.08
N VAL A 63 3.69 -13.96 -1.69
CA VAL A 63 4.23 -14.67 -2.85
C VAL A 63 4.42 -16.17 -2.56
N TRP A 64 4.94 -16.51 -1.39
CA TRP A 64 5.25 -17.90 -1.04
C TRP A 64 4.02 -18.80 -0.90
N PRO A 65 2.96 -18.43 -0.16
CA PRO A 65 1.75 -19.24 -0.10
C PRO A 65 1.03 -19.34 -1.45
N ALA A 66 1.01 -18.25 -2.21
CA ALA A 66 0.40 -18.24 -3.54
C ALA A 66 1.12 -19.17 -4.51
N LEU A 67 2.47 -19.15 -4.50
CA LEU A 67 3.29 -20.04 -5.32
C LEU A 67 3.05 -21.52 -4.94
N GLY A 68 3.02 -21.84 -3.63
CA GLY A 68 2.77 -23.18 -3.15
C GLY A 68 1.44 -23.76 -3.63
N GLY A 69 0.36 -22.96 -3.59
CA GLY A 69 -0.95 -23.37 -4.11
C GLY A 69 -0.99 -23.54 -5.63
N SER A 70 -0.12 -22.84 -6.35
CA SER A 70 -0.08 -22.86 -7.83
C SER A 70 0.82 -23.95 -8.41
N ILE A 71 1.66 -24.61 -7.61
CA ILE A 71 2.61 -25.64 -8.09
C ILE A 71 1.85 -26.77 -8.81
N LEU A 72 0.71 -27.19 -8.30
CA LEU A 72 -0.09 -28.26 -8.92
C LEU A 72 -0.54 -27.86 -10.33
N VAL A 73 -1.01 -26.63 -10.51
CA VAL A 73 -1.40 -26.09 -11.80
C VAL A 73 -0.20 -26.00 -12.75
N ALA A 74 0.95 -25.61 -12.21
CA ALA A 74 2.20 -25.50 -12.95
C ALA A 74 2.68 -26.85 -13.50
N ILE A 75 2.51 -27.94 -12.76
CA ILE A 75 2.86 -29.31 -13.20
C ILE A 75 2.02 -29.72 -14.40
N PHE A 76 0.73 -29.39 -14.43
CA PHE A 76 -0.16 -29.69 -15.54
C PHE A 76 0.03 -28.76 -16.76
N ASN A 77 0.63 -27.60 -16.57
CA ASN A 77 0.80 -26.56 -17.59
C ASN A 77 2.19 -26.58 -18.27
N GLY A 78 2.76 -27.75 -18.45
CA GLY A 78 4.04 -27.92 -19.16
C GLY A 78 5.26 -28.16 -18.26
N GLY A 79 5.04 -28.31 -16.96
CA GLY A 79 6.08 -28.66 -16.00
C GLY A 79 7.09 -27.51 -15.74
N PRO A 80 8.29 -27.83 -15.20
CA PRO A 80 9.28 -26.82 -14.81
C PRO A 80 9.71 -25.85 -15.92
N PRO A 81 9.92 -26.30 -17.19
CA PRO A 81 10.28 -25.38 -18.27
C PRO A 81 9.17 -24.38 -18.59
N GLY A 82 7.89 -24.83 -18.60
CA GLY A 82 6.74 -23.96 -18.84
C GLY A 82 6.67 -22.84 -17.81
N VAL A 83 6.78 -23.18 -16.53
CA VAL A 83 6.78 -22.21 -15.43
C VAL A 83 7.90 -21.18 -15.57
N LEU A 84 9.10 -21.59 -15.96
CA LEU A 84 10.24 -20.68 -16.11
C LEU A 84 10.01 -19.66 -17.23
N TYR A 85 9.59 -20.12 -18.40
CA TYR A 85 9.33 -19.22 -19.52
C TYR A 85 8.13 -18.29 -19.26
N GLU A 86 7.06 -18.82 -18.68
CA GLU A 86 5.91 -18.01 -18.27
C GLU A 86 6.31 -16.95 -17.24
N PHE A 87 7.12 -17.30 -16.24
CA PHE A 87 7.61 -16.36 -15.22
C PHE A 87 8.40 -15.20 -15.83
N ILE A 88 9.32 -15.50 -16.74
CA ILE A 88 10.12 -14.45 -17.42
C ILE A 88 9.20 -13.53 -18.23
N THR A 89 8.29 -14.10 -19.00
CA THR A 89 7.37 -13.33 -19.84
C THR A 89 6.46 -12.44 -18.99
N VAL A 90 5.85 -12.99 -17.96
CA VAL A 90 4.96 -12.26 -17.05
C VAL A 90 5.72 -11.17 -16.31
N SER A 91 6.96 -11.43 -15.89
CA SER A 91 7.79 -10.43 -15.19
C SER A 91 8.02 -9.17 -16.02
N VAL A 92 8.24 -9.31 -17.34
CA VAL A 92 8.42 -8.17 -18.24
C VAL A 92 7.14 -7.32 -18.31
N PHE A 93 5.97 -7.95 -18.47
CA PHE A 93 4.70 -7.22 -18.52
C PHE A 93 4.37 -6.56 -17.18
N TYR A 94 4.60 -7.24 -16.06
CA TYR A 94 4.37 -6.66 -14.74
C TYR A 94 5.32 -5.50 -14.43
N TRP A 95 6.54 -5.49 -14.97
CA TRP A 95 7.45 -4.36 -14.85
C TRP A 95 6.89 -3.09 -15.49
N ILE A 96 6.27 -3.21 -16.64
CA ILE A 96 5.62 -2.08 -17.33
C ILE A 96 4.45 -1.56 -16.51
N VAL A 97 3.61 -2.48 -15.99
CA VAL A 97 2.48 -2.12 -15.13
C VAL A 97 2.97 -1.45 -13.84
N ALA A 98 4.01 -2.00 -13.20
CA ALA A 98 4.58 -1.45 -11.98
C ALA A 98 5.14 -0.04 -12.19
N ALA A 99 5.82 0.21 -13.32
CA ALA A 99 6.31 1.55 -13.67
C ALA A 99 5.15 2.56 -13.79
N SER A 100 4.07 2.19 -14.48
CA SER A 100 2.87 3.03 -14.61
C SER A 100 2.20 3.33 -13.28
N ILE A 101 2.10 2.32 -12.39
CA ILE A 101 1.54 2.50 -11.04
C ILE A 101 2.45 3.38 -10.19
N ALA A 102 3.77 3.24 -10.29
CA ALA A 102 4.72 4.08 -9.58
C ALA A 102 4.62 5.55 -9.99
N GLU A 103 4.43 5.81 -11.28
CA GLU A 103 4.19 7.15 -11.80
C GLU A 103 2.90 7.77 -11.23
N LEU A 104 1.80 7.01 -11.25
CA LEU A 104 0.52 7.46 -10.68
C LEU A 104 0.60 7.68 -9.16
N ALA A 105 1.28 6.79 -8.44
CA ALA A 105 1.49 6.93 -7.00
C ALA A 105 2.33 8.15 -6.63
N SER A 106 3.30 8.50 -7.48
CA SER A 106 4.14 9.68 -7.33
C SER A 106 3.37 10.97 -7.63
N ALA A 107 2.54 10.96 -8.67
CA ALA A 107 1.77 12.15 -9.10
C ALA A 107 0.57 12.43 -8.18
N ILE A 108 -0.09 11.38 -7.69
CA ILE A 108 -1.31 11.48 -6.88
C ILE A 108 -1.14 10.60 -5.62
N PRO A 109 -0.35 11.05 -4.62
CA PRO A 109 -0.19 10.34 -3.37
C PRO A 109 -1.47 10.43 -2.56
N SER A 110 -2.24 9.34 -2.55
CA SER A 110 -3.51 9.24 -1.83
C SER A 110 -3.64 7.87 -1.19
N SER A 111 -4.14 7.83 0.05
CA SER A 111 -4.47 6.58 0.75
C SER A 111 -5.58 5.79 0.06
N ALA A 112 -6.36 6.45 -0.79
CA ALA A 112 -7.40 5.83 -1.60
C ALA A 112 -6.85 4.95 -2.74
N GLY A 113 -5.59 5.14 -3.16
CA GLY A 113 -4.91 4.26 -4.11
C GLY A 113 -5.60 4.13 -5.47
N VAL A 114 -5.75 2.89 -5.91
CA VAL A 114 -6.14 2.54 -7.29
C VAL A 114 -7.47 3.15 -7.73
N TYR A 115 -8.50 3.17 -6.87
CA TYR A 115 -9.79 3.70 -7.26
C TYR A 115 -9.79 5.24 -7.41
N HIS A 116 -8.94 5.93 -6.65
CA HIS A 116 -8.77 7.37 -6.82
C HIS A 116 -8.07 7.68 -8.14
N TRP A 117 -7.00 6.97 -8.46
CA TRP A 117 -6.32 7.12 -9.76
C TRP A 117 -7.27 6.83 -10.92
N ALA A 118 -8.07 5.76 -10.82
CA ALA A 118 -9.09 5.43 -11.82
C ALA A 118 -10.19 6.50 -11.97
N SER A 119 -10.44 7.31 -10.93
CA SER A 119 -11.42 8.40 -10.98
C SER A 119 -10.85 9.67 -11.59
N VAL A 120 -9.56 9.96 -11.40
CA VAL A 120 -8.91 11.20 -11.85
C VAL A 120 -8.41 11.08 -13.29
N THR A 121 -7.78 9.96 -13.65
CA THR A 121 -7.11 9.77 -14.95
C THR A 121 -8.03 9.95 -16.17
N PRO A 122 -9.29 9.44 -16.21
CA PRO A 122 -10.15 9.55 -17.40
C PRO A 122 -10.82 10.90 -17.59
N GLY A 123 -10.53 11.86 -16.70
CA GLY A 123 -11.13 13.18 -16.72
C GLY A 123 -12.56 13.23 -16.18
N ARG A 124 -13.13 14.45 -16.17
CA ARG A 124 -14.38 14.79 -15.48
C ARG A 124 -15.63 14.03 -15.97
N LYS A 125 -15.65 13.64 -17.25
CA LYS A 125 -16.82 12.96 -17.85
C LYS A 125 -16.94 11.49 -17.44
N TRP A 126 -15.83 10.77 -17.42
CA TRP A 126 -15.79 9.32 -17.19
C TRP A 126 -15.23 8.95 -15.80
N GLY A 127 -14.66 9.90 -15.07
CA GLY A 127 -14.01 9.67 -13.80
C GLY A 127 -14.90 8.98 -12.76
N ARG A 128 -16.16 9.40 -12.64
CA ARG A 128 -17.11 8.80 -11.69
C ARG A 128 -17.38 7.32 -11.99
N VAL A 129 -17.59 6.98 -13.25
CA VAL A 129 -17.90 5.61 -13.68
C VAL A 129 -16.67 4.71 -13.49
N ASN A 130 -15.52 5.15 -13.99
CA ASN A 130 -14.28 4.37 -13.87
C ASN A 130 -13.82 4.24 -12.41
N GLY A 131 -13.98 5.28 -11.61
CA GLY A 131 -13.68 5.22 -10.17
C GLY A 131 -14.56 4.21 -9.43
N PHE A 132 -15.86 4.17 -9.75
CA PHE A 132 -16.79 3.19 -9.17
C PHE A 132 -16.38 1.75 -9.53
N PHE A 133 -16.18 1.47 -10.82
CA PHE A 133 -15.76 0.14 -11.26
C PHE A 133 -14.37 -0.23 -10.73
N GLY A 134 -13.42 0.70 -10.73
CA GLY A 134 -12.09 0.48 -10.16
C GLY A 134 -12.15 0.13 -8.67
N GLY A 135 -12.95 0.84 -7.90
CA GLY A 135 -13.19 0.55 -6.49
C GLY A 135 -13.87 -0.80 -6.26
N TYR A 136 -14.89 -1.11 -7.05
CA TYR A 136 -15.60 -2.38 -6.96
C TYR A 136 -14.71 -3.59 -7.29
N TRP A 137 -13.93 -3.52 -8.37
CA TRP A 137 -12.99 -4.57 -8.73
C TRP A 137 -11.86 -4.72 -7.70
N ASN A 138 -11.36 -3.62 -7.17
CA ASN A 138 -10.35 -3.66 -6.12
C ASN A 138 -10.88 -4.30 -4.83
N TRP A 139 -12.10 -3.97 -4.44
CA TRP A 139 -12.77 -4.58 -3.28
C TRP A 139 -12.95 -6.10 -3.48
N LEU A 140 -13.46 -6.53 -4.64
CA LEU A 140 -13.59 -7.95 -4.97
C LEU A 140 -12.23 -8.67 -4.96
N ALA A 141 -11.19 -8.06 -5.52
CA ALA A 141 -9.84 -8.64 -5.56
C ALA A 141 -9.31 -8.94 -4.14
N TRP A 142 -9.51 -8.03 -3.21
CA TRP A 142 -9.09 -8.24 -1.82
C TRP A 142 -9.89 -9.33 -1.12
N ILE A 143 -11.22 -9.39 -1.30
CA ILE A 143 -12.06 -10.45 -0.71
C ILE A 143 -11.65 -11.81 -1.25
N PHE A 144 -11.58 -11.96 -2.57
CA PHE A 144 -11.20 -13.24 -3.17
C PHE A 144 -9.75 -13.61 -2.88
N GLY A 145 -8.85 -12.63 -2.79
CA GLY A 145 -7.48 -12.84 -2.38
C GLY A 145 -7.37 -13.43 -0.97
N CYS A 146 -8.05 -12.83 0.00
CA CYS A 146 -8.08 -13.35 1.39
C CYS A 146 -8.70 -14.76 1.45
N ALA A 147 -9.79 -14.99 0.73
CA ALA A 147 -10.45 -16.29 0.68
C ALA A 147 -9.53 -17.36 0.08
N SER A 148 -8.85 -17.04 -1.02
CA SER A 148 -7.91 -17.95 -1.68
C SER A 148 -6.73 -18.31 -0.78
N MET A 149 -6.14 -17.34 -0.09
CA MET A 149 -5.01 -17.60 0.82
C MET A 149 -5.44 -18.47 2.01
N SER A 150 -6.61 -18.20 2.60
CA SER A 150 -7.16 -19.03 3.68
C SER A 150 -7.42 -20.46 3.21
N PHE A 151 -7.88 -20.65 1.97
CA PHE A 151 -8.12 -21.95 1.36
C PHE A 151 -6.82 -22.74 1.11
N ILE A 152 -5.80 -22.08 0.59
CA ILE A 152 -4.46 -22.69 0.36
C ILE A 152 -3.89 -23.15 1.71
N PHE A 153 -3.97 -22.30 2.74
CA PHE A 153 -3.50 -22.66 4.07
C PHE A 153 -4.26 -23.87 4.64
N ALA A 154 -5.58 -23.88 4.53
CA ALA A 154 -6.42 -25.00 4.99
C ALA A 154 -6.07 -26.31 4.29
N ASN A 155 -5.89 -26.28 2.97
CA ASN A 155 -5.45 -27.46 2.21
C ASN A 155 -4.08 -27.96 2.69
N THR A 156 -3.13 -27.05 2.88
CA THR A 156 -1.77 -27.41 3.33
C THR A 156 -1.80 -28.10 4.69
N VAL A 157 -2.59 -27.60 5.64
CA VAL A 157 -2.73 -28.19 6.97
C VAL A 157 -3.33 -29.60 6.90
N VAL A 158 -4.39 -29.78 6.10
CA VAL A 158 -5.04 -31.10 5.95
C VAL A 158 -4.11 -32.10 5.26
N GLN A 159 -3.35 -31.66 4.26
CA GLN A 159 -2.39 -32.52 3.58
C GLN A 159 -1.21 -32.89 4.47
N MET A 160 -0.71 -31.95 5.28
CA MET A 160 0.36 -32.20 6.23
C MET A 160 -0.06 -33.26 7.27
N TYR A 161 -1.30 -33.22 7.74
CA TYR A 161 -1.85 -34.25 8.61
C TYR A 161 -1.93 -35.61 7.91
N GLY A 162 -2.34 -35.64 6.62
CA GLY A 162 -2.40 -36.85 5.81
C GLY A 162 -1.03 -37.54 5.59
N VAL A 163 0.06 -36.77 5.52
CA VAL A 163 1.41 -37.35 5.37
C VAL A 163 1.85 -38.09 6.62
N THR A 164 1.42 -37.65 7.81
CA THR A 164 1.78 -38.30 9.08
C THR A 164 0.87 -39.47 9.45
N HIS A 165 -0.30 -39.58 8.82
CA HIS A 165 -1.30 -40.63 9.11
C HIS A 165 -1.68 -41.33 7.81
N ALA A 166 -1.07 -42.51 7.55
CA ALA A 166 -1.27 -43.28 6.32
C ALA A 166 -2.72 -43.73 6.05
N ASP A 167 -3.51 -43.89 7.11
CA ASP A 167 -4.92 -44.31 7.01
C ASP A 167 -5.89 -43.12 6.81
N PHE A 168 -5.38 -41.88 6.83
CA PHE A 168 -6.22 -40.70 6.72
C PHE A 168 -6.56 -40.37 5.27
N VAL A 169 -7.83 -40.42 4.94
CA VAL A 169 -8.35 -39.98 3.64
C VAL A 169 -8.88 -38.57 3.78
N ALA A 170 -8.20 -37.62 3.14
CA ALA A 170 -8.62 -36.22 3.13
C ALA A 170 -9.96 -36.05 2.39
N LYS A 171 -11.00 -35.64 3.11
CA LYS A 171 -12.30 -35.28 2.54
C LYS A 171 -12.46 -33.77 2.49
N GLN A 172 -13.23 -33.26 1.56
CA GLN A 172 -13.44 -31.82 1.37
C GLN A 172 -13.99 -31.10 2.63
N TRP A 173 -14.78 -31.77 3.43
CA TRP A 173 -15.31 -31.19 4.66
C TRP A 173 -14.23 -30.91 5.72
N HIS A 174 -13.14 -31.69 5.76
CA HIS A 174 -11.99 -31.39 6.64
C HIS A 174 -11.35 -30.06 6.26
N VAL A 175 -11.15 -29.83 4.95
CA VAL A 175 -10.61 -28.59 4.44
C VAL A 175 -11.54 -27.42 4.79
N PHE A 176 -12.85 -27.62 4.64
CA PHE A 176 -13.84 -26.58 4.97
C PHE A 176 -13.82 -26.17 6.45
N VAL A 177 -13.75 -27.14 7.36
CA VAL A 177 -13.67 -26.86 8.80
C VAL A 177 -12.40 -26.08 9.15
N VAL A 178 -11.25 -26.52 8.64
CA VAL A 178 -9.98 -25.83 8.86
C VAL A 178 -10.03 -24.41 8.26
N TYR A 179 -10.58 -24.26 7.06
CA TYR A 179 -10.78 -22.96 6.41
C TYR A 179 -11.60 -22.00 7.30
N LEU A 180 -12.71 -22.47 7.87
CA LEU A 180 -13.54 -21.66 8.77
C LEU A 180 -12.75 -21.23 10.01
N ILE A 181 -12.06 -22.17 10.66
CA ILE A 181 -11.27 -21.89 11.86
C ILE A 181 -10.20 -20.83 11.55
N VAL A 182 -9.45 -21.01 10.48
CA VAL A 182 -8.38 -20.07 10.06
C VAL A 182 -8.94 -18.68 9.75
N THR A 183 -10.05 -18.61 9.03
CA THR A 183 -10.68 -17.34 8.67
C THR A 183 -11.19 -16.60 9.90
N TRP A 184 -11.86 -17.29 10.83
CA TRP A 184 -12.33 -16.69 12.06
C TRP A 184 -11.18 -16.26 12.98
N LEU A 185 -10.13 -17.06 13.06
CA LEU A 185 -8.93 -16.72 13.85
C LEU A 185 -8.22 -15.49 13.26
N ALA A 186 -8.06 -15.41 11.93
CA ALA A 186 -7.50 -14.26 11.27
C ALA A 186 -8.35 -12.99 11.51
N CYS A 187 -9.67 -13.10 11.41
CA CYS A 187 -10.59 -12.01 11.69
C CYS A 187 -10.48 -11.54 13.14
N PHE A 188 -10.42 -12.45 14.09
CA PHE A 188 -10.24 -12.15 15.50
C PHE A 188 -8.91 -11.43 15.77
N VAL A 189 -7.82 -11.93 15.19
CA VAL A 189 -6.49 -11.30 15.33
C VAL A 189 -6.52 -9.89 14.77
N VAL A 190 -7.06 -9.67 13.59
CA VAL A 190 -7.13 -8.33 12.99
C VAL A 190 -7.98 -7.38 13.84
N CYS A 191 -9.13 -7.83 14.34
CA CYS A 191 -10.00 -6.99 15.18
C CYS A 191 -9.38 -6.64 16.53
N CYS A 192 -8.72 -7.61 17.20
CA CYS A 192 -8.18 -7.38 18.55
C CYS A 192 -6.79 -6.75 18.54
N PHE A 193 -5.95 -7.10 17.57
CA PHE A 193 -4.54 -6.67 17.51
C PHE A 193 -4.26 -5.56 16.52
N ASN A 194 -5.26 -4.93 15.94
CA ASN A 194 -5.08 -3.81 15.01
C ASN A 194 -4.22 -2.67 15.60
N ARG A 195 -4.32 -2.45 16.91
CA ARG A 195 -3.50 -1.46 17.61
C ARG A 195 -2.01 -1.83 17.72
N ALA A 196 -1.68 -3.11 17.60
CA ALA A 196 -0.31 -3.61 17.64
C ALA A 196 0.36 -3.70 16.25
N MET A 197 -0.41 -3.54 15.18
CA MET A 197 0.09 -3.59 13.79
C MET A 197 1.31 -2.69 13.51
N PRO A 198 1.35 -1.41 13.94
CA PRO A 198 2.50 -0.57 13.68
C PRO A 198 3.80 -1.06 14.34
N TYR A 199 3.71 -1.83 15.43
CA TYR A 199 4.89 -2.41 16.09
C TYR A 199 5.42 -3.67 15.38
N MET A 200 4.60 -4.33 14.56
CA MET A 200 5.01 -5.53 13.82
C MET A 200 5.66 -5.22 12.47
N THR A 201 5.52 -3.98 11.99
CA THR A 201 6.05 -3.52 10.69
C THR A 201 7.34 -2.72 10.82
N GLN A 202 7.83 -2.50 12.04
CA GLN A 202 9.15 -1.92 12.33
C GLN A 202 10.21 -3.01 12.46
#